data_60e8ece8a60ea4917b78ced16272ea92
#
_entry.id   60e8ece8a60ea4917b78ced16272ea92
#
_cell.length_a   1.000
_cell.length_b   1.000
_cell.length_c   1.000
_cell.angle_alpha   90.00
_cell.angle_beta   90.00
_cell.angle_gamma   90.00
#
_symmetry.space_group_name_H-M   'P 1'
#
loop_
_entity.id
_entity.type
_entity.pdbx_description
1 polymer ?
#
loop_
_entity_poly.entity_id
_entity_poly.type
_entity_poly.pdbx_seq_one_letter_code
_entity_poly.pdbx_strand_id
1 'polypeptide(L)'
;MTEPKKICGIVMPISTIDGCDESHWSDVYEILKDAISLADYEGNLVSFADDVGIIQKRIIQNLYDNPIVVCDVSCKNPNVMFELGMRLAFDKPTIIVKDDVTTYSFDTSPIEHLEYPRDLRFSKIVEFKNKLAHKIKVISQQAQTTSAYSPFLQHFGQFKVAKLDQKEVSGQEYIIDELRSIKASMARLDRRNNPVSSKNWYKNSMIEDDFDICLSEISEDNLIKLQKLLASVEFKDQIKDYEIRSLGGDHRHLVLDLFDEANYSEIKNRIESVIGMKIFSKKHINTKFSA
;
A
#
# COMPACT_ATOMS: atom_id res chain seq x y z
N MET A 1 6.01 -20.26 33.14
CA MET A 1 6.17 -19.63 31.81
C MET A 1 5.16 -18.51 31.76
N THR A 2 5.60 -17.27 31.72
CA THR A 2 4.70 -16.09 31.56
C THR A 2 4.14 -16.12 30.16
N GLU A 3 2.81 -16.01 30.01
CA GLU A 3 2.19 -15.85 28.70
C GLU A 3 2.77 -14.64 27.97
N PRO A 4 2.97 -14.71 26.65
CA PRO A 4 3.48 -13.57 25.87
C PRO A 4 2.50 -12.40 26.01
N LYS A 5 3.05 -11.21 26.32
CA LYS A 5 2.23 -10.00 26.42
C LYS A 5 1.58 -9.69 25.07
N LYS A 6 0.34 -9.21 25.10
CA LYS A 6 -0.34 -8.71 23.91
C LYS A 6 0.33 -7.43 23.41
N ILE A 7 0.43 -7.27 22.11
CA ILE A 7 1.05 -6.09 21.49
C ILE A 7 0.04 -4.95 21.44
N CYS A 8 0.47 -3.75 21.83
CA CYS A 8 -0.20 -2.49 21.55
C CYS A 8 0.59 -1.75 20.46
N GLY A 9 -0.01 -1.51 19.31
CA GLY A 9 0.64 -0.78 18.23
C GLY A 9 0.80 0.70 18.59
N ILE A 10 1.95 1.28 18.21
CA ILE A 10 2.22 2.71 18.35
C ILE A 10 2.34 3.30 16.94
N VAL A 11 1.56 4.36 16.69
CA VAL A 11 1.62 5.21 15.50
C VAL A 11 2.01 6.60 15.96
N MET A 12 3.14 7.14 15.50
CA MET A 12 3.63 8.45 15.94
C MET A 12 4.63 9.05 14.95
N PRO A 13 4.88 10.36 14.99
CA PRO A 13 6.01 10.95 14.26
C PRO A 13 7.34 10.35 14.74
N ILE A 14 8.29 10.15 13.83
CA ILE A 14 9.64 9.63 14.13
C ILE A 14 10.75 10.48 13.54
N SER A 15 10.39 11.51 12.77
CA SER A 15 11.31 12.43 12.11
C SER A 15 11.02 13.86 12.51
N THR A 16 12.00 14.74 12.33
CA THR A 16 11.86 16.17 12.66
C THR A 16 10.65 16.81 12.00
N ILE A 17 9.77 17.41 12.81
CA ILE A 17 8.58 18.14 12.35
C ILE A 17 8.19 19.20 13.40
N ASP A 18 7.78 20.39 12.95
CA ASP A 18 7.21 21.47 13.76
C ASP A 18 8.07 21.84 14.99
N GLY A 19 9.41 21.84 14.81
CA GLY A 19 10.37 22.17 15.85
C GLY A 19 10.68 21.03 16.84
N CYS A 20 10.03 19.88 16.72
CA CYS A 20 10.38 18.67 17.47
C CYS A 20 11.35 17.83 16.64
N ASP A 21 12.51 17.52 17.20
CA ASP A 21 13.55 16.71 16.57
C ASP A 21 13.36 15.21 16.84
N GLU A 22 14.23 14.39 16.30
CA GLU A 22 14.19 12.94 16.47
C GLU A 22 14.40 12.52 17.93
N SER A 23 15.16 13.29 18.72
CA SER A 23 15.39 13.00 20.15
C SER A 23 14.10 13.20 20.95
N HIS A 24 13.33 14.26 20.64
CA HIS A 24 12.03 14.48 21.25
C HIS A 24 11.07 13.30 20.97
N TRP A 25 11.03 12.81 19.72
CA TRP A 25 10.17 11.68 19.38
C TRP A 25 10.64 10.36 20.02
N SER A 26 11.94 10.20 20.22
CA SER A 26 12.48 9.07 20.99
C SER A 26 12.00 9.10 22.44
N ASP A 27 12.02 10.26 23.08
CA ASP A 27 11.52 10.43 24.45
C ASP A 27 9.99 10.15 24.53
N VAL A 28 9.21 10.67 23.58
CA VAL A 28 7.77 10.41 23.49
C VAL A 28 7.51 8.92 23.31
N TYR A 29 8.28 8.24 22.46
CA TYR A 29 8.17 6.79 22.25
C TYR A 29 8.36 6.00 23.55
N GLU A 30 9.40 6.31 24.32
CA GLU A 30 9.64 5.64 25.61
C GLU A 30 8.54 5.95 26.63
N ILE A 31 7.99 7.19 26.65
CA ILE A 31 6.84 7.54 27.49
C ILE A 31 5.60 6.71 27.14
N LEU A 32 5.32 6.53 25.85
CA LEU A 32 4.20 5.72 25.38
C LEU A 32 4.40 4.24 25.72
N LYS A 33 5.60 3.69 25.52
CA LYS A 33 5.94 2.30 25.90
C LYS A 33 5.76 2.05 27.40
N ASP A 34 6.23 2.98 28.22
CA ASP A 34 6.04 2.90 29.66
C ASP A 34 4.56 2.85 30.05
N ALA A 35 3.74 3.76 29.47
CA ALA A 35 2.32 3.80 29.73
C ALA A 35 1.61 2.50 29.29
N ILE A 36 1.99 1.97 28.13
CA ILE A 36 1.49 0.71 27.57
C ILE A 36 1.89 -0.47 28.47
N SER A 37 3.13 -0.47 28.98
CA SER A 37 3.61 -1.51 29.91
C SER A 37 2.85 -1.52 31.22
N LEU A 38 2.43 -0.35 31.75
CA LEU A 38 1.54 -0.23 32.93
C LEU A 38 0.15 -0.83 32.69
N ALA A 39 -0.23 -1.01 31.44
CA ALA A 39 -1.48 -1.64 31.03
C ALA A 39 -1.34 -3.14 30.72
N ASP A 40 -0.18 -3.75 31.01
CA ASP A 40 0.15 -5.16 30.74
C ASP A 40 0.24 -5.51 29.25
N TYR A 41 0.56 -4.53 28.41
CA TYR A 41 0.83 -4.68 26.99
C TYR A 41 2.32 -4.45 26.68
N GLU A 42 2.74 -4.89 25.51
CA GLU A 42 4.03 -4.54 24.90
C GLU A 42 3.81 -3.51 23.81
N GLY A 43 4.48 -2.35 23.90
CA GLY A 43 4.35 -1.25 22.95
C GLY A 43 5.36 -1.38 21.81
N ASN A 44 4.89 -1.51 20.56
CA ASN A 44 5.75 -1.57 19.38
C ASN A 44 5.25 -0.62 18.30
N LEU A 45 6.18 0.05 17.59
CA LEU A 45 5.81 0.82 16.40
C LEU A 45 5.17 -0.09 15.35
N VAL A 46 4.11 0.40 14.71
CA VAL A 46 3.45 -0.38 13.63
C VAL A 46 4.37 -0.62 12.43
N SER A 47 5.39 0.22 12.26
CA SER A 47 6.45 0.07 11.25
C SER A 47 7.56 -0.90 11.65
N PHE A 48 7.62 -1.31 12.92
CA PHE A 48 8.67 -2.20 13.42
C PHE A 48 8.47 -3.63 12.92
N ALA A 49 9.56 -4.29 12.56
CA ALA A 49 9.62 -5.73 12.32
C ALA A 49 11.05 -6.26 12.40
N ASP A 50 11.12 -7.55 12.70
CA ASP A 50 12.37 -8.32 12.78
C ASP A 50 12.78 -8.90 11.42
N ASP A 51 11.93 -8.82 10.39
CA ASP A 51 12.16 -9.39 9.06
C ASP A 51 12.32 -8.33 7.95
N VAL A 52 12.84 -8.76 6.80
CA VAL A 52 13.01 -7.92 5.59
C VAL A 52 11.77 -8.05 4.71
N GLY A 53 10.99 -6.97 4.55
CA GLY A 53 9.78 -6.99 3.73
C GLY A 53 9.31 -5.60 3.30
N ILE A 54 8.16 -5.54 2.62
CA ILE A 54 7.57 -4.27 2.19
C ILE A 54 7.00 -3.54 3.42
N ILE A 55 7.65 -2.46 3.84
CA ILE A 55 7.29 -1.67 5.04
C ILE A 55 5.80 -1.31 5.07
N GLN A 56 5.24 -0.86 3.94
CA GLN A 56 3.83 -0.46 3.87
C GLN A 56 2.85 -1.63 4.10
N LYS A 57 3.15 -2.82 3.55
CA LYS A 57 2.32 -4.02 3.78
C LYS A 57 2.30 -4.38 5.26
N ARG A 58 3.44 -4.30 5.91
CA ARG A 58 3.61 -4.57 7.34
C ARG A 58 2.88 -3.55 8.21
N ILE A 59 3.01 -2.25 7.90
CA ILE A 59 2.27 -1.21 8.62
C ILE A 59 0.76 -1.50 8.57
N ILE A 60 0.21 -1.77 7.39
CA ILE A 60 -1.21 -2.08 7.21
C ILE A 60 -1.59 -3.34 7.99
N GLN A 61 -0.76 -4.39 7.95
CA GLN A 61 -0.99 -5.62 8.68
C GLN A 61 -0.98 -5.38 10.21
N ASN A 62 0.03 -4.67 10.73
CA ASN A 62 0.11 -4.34 12.15
C ASN A 62 -1.05 -3.42 12.60
N LEU A 63 -1.44 -2.45 11.75
CA LEU A 63 -2.64 -1.65 12.00
C LEU A 63 -3.91 -2.50 12.06
N TYR A 64 -3.99 -3.59 11.31
CA TYR A 64 -5.13 -4.50 11.33
C TYR A 64 -5.05 -5.50 12.50
N ASP A 65 -3.91 -6.14 12.75
CA ASP A 65 -3.78 -7.26 13.70
C ASP A 65 -3.66 -6.85 15.14
N ASN A 66 -3.02 -5.70 15.43
CA ASN A 66 -2.86 -5.26 16.81
C ASN A 66 -4.23 -5.08 17.50
N PRO A 67 -4.44 -5.68 18.68
CA PRO A 67 -5.71 -5.60 19.39
C PRO A 67 -6.09 -4.17 19.79
N ILE A 68 -5.10 -3.32 20.03
CA ILE A 68 -5.26 -1.90 20.35
C ILE A 68 -4.10 -1.10 19.74
N VAL A 69 -4.36 0.14 19.34
CA VAL A 69 -3.36 1.08 18.80
C VAL A 69 -3.44 2.41 19.55
N VAL A 70 -2.29 2.95 19.93
CA VAL A 70 -2.13 4.33 20.39
C VAL A 70 -1.58 5.15 19.24
N CYS A 71 -2.28 6.20 18.85
CA CYS A 71 -1.94 7.05 17.70
C CYS A 71 -1.66 8.48 18.17
N ASP A 72 -0.41 8.94 18.05
CA ASP A 72 0.02 10.28 18.36
C ASP A 72 -0.07 11.19 17.13
N VAL A 73 -1.08 12.04 17.10
CA VAL A 73 -1.37 12.97 16.00
C VAL A 73 -0.67 14.33 16.17
N SER A 74 0.30 14.43 17.05
CA SER A 74 1.08 15.66 17.26
C SER A 74 1.68 16.15 15.95
N CYS A 75 1.74 17.47 15.80
CA CYS A 75 2.20 18.15 14.59
C CYS A 75 1.45 17.78 13.30
N LYS A 76 0.36 17.02 13.38
CA LYS A 76 -0.45 16.55 12.23
C LYS A 76 0.38 15.91 11.14
N ASN A 77 1.34 15.05 11.53
CA ASN A 77 2.18 14.35 10.58
C ASN A 77 1.31 13.59 9.55
N PRO A 78 1.50 13.81 8.23
CA PRO A 78 0.61 13.25 7.20
C PRO A 78 0.62 11.73 7.15
N ASN A 79 1.75 11.07 7.45
CA ASN A 79 1.83 9.61 7.49
C ASN A 79 1.03 9.05 8.66
N VAL A 80 1.18 9.67 9.84
CA VAL A 80 0.41 9.32 11.04
C VAL A 80 -1.09 9.50 10.80
N MET A 81 -1.51 10.61 10.16
CA MET A 81 -2.92 10.85 9.83
C MET A 81 -3.47 9.82 8.85
N PHE A 82 -2.67 9.38 7.87
CA PHE A 82 -3.03 8.29 6.95
C PHE A 82 -3.21 6.96 7.70
N GLU A 83 -2.26 6.61 8.56
CA GLU A 83 -2.30 5.39 9.38
C GLU A 83 -3.48 5.39 10.35
N LEU A 84 -3.78 6.54 10.97
CA LEU A 84 -4.97 6.72 11.80
C LEU A 84 -6.25 6.48 10.99
N GLY A 85 -6.37 7.09 9.80
CA GLY A 85 -7.53 6.90 8.92
C GLY A 85 -7.75 5.42 8.56
N MET A 86 -6.67 4.70 8.24
CA MET A 86 -6.72 3.26 7.99
C MET A 86 -7.21 2.48 9.23
N ARG A 87 -6.67 2.80 10.40
CA ARG A 87 -7.06 2.13 11.65
C ARG A 87 -8.52 2.36 12.01
N LEU A 88 -9.02 3.59 11.85
CA LEU A 88 -10.43 3.92 12.07
C LEU A 88 -11.34 3.20 11.06
N ALA A 89 -10.92 3.06 9.81
CA ALA A 89 -11.64 2.30 8.79
C ALA A 89 -11.73 0.79 9.11
N PHE A 90 -10.76 0.24 9.83
CA PHE A 90 -10.82 -1.14 10.36
C PHE A 90 -11.73 -1.28 11.58
N ASP A 91 -12.24 -0.17 12.11
CA ASP A 91 -13.14 -0.11 13.26
C ASP A 91 -12.62 -0.87 14.49
N LYS A 92 -11.33 -0.73 14.78
CA LYS A 92 -10.67 -1.42 15.88
C LYS A 92 -10.26 -0.46 17.01
N PRO A 93 -10.08 -0.95 18.24
CA PRO A 93 -9.70 -0.15 19.41
C PRO A 93 -8.53 0.78 19.12
N THR A 94 -8.76 2.09 19.28
CA THR A 94 -7.77 3.13 18.99
C THR A 94 -7.85 4.22 20.04
N ILE A 95 -6.71 4.63 20.56
CA ILE A 95 -6.58 5.77 21.46
C ILE A 95 -5.78 6.84 20.74
N ILE A 96 -6.36 8.04 20.62
CA ILE A 96 -5.67 9.17 19.99
C ILE A 96 -5.03 9.99 21.13
N VAL A 97 -3.76 10.29 20.97
CA VAL A 97 -3.00 11.20 21.82
C VAL A 97 -2.45 12.35 21.01
N LYS A 98 -2.17 13.47 21.64
CA LYS A 98 -1.51 14.61 21.02
C LYS A 98 -0.79 15.45 22.07
N ASP A 99 0.18 16.25 21.66
CA ASP A 99 0.74 17.27 22.54
C ASP A 99 -0.23 18.45 22.76
N ASP A 100 0.05 19.27 23.76
CA ASP A 100 -0.78 20.40 24.15
C ASP A 100 -0.69 21.60 23.18
N VAL A 101 0.28 21.61 22.27
CA VAL A 101 0.49 22.66 21.25
C VAL A 101 -0.28 22.36 19.96
N THR A 102 -0.42 21.09 19.60
CA THR A 102 -1.11 20.67 18.38
C THR A 102 -2.60 20.97 18.47
N THR A 103 -3.13 21.73 17.51
CA THR A 103 -4.56 22.03 17.40
C THR A 103 -5.32 20.81 16.86
N TYR A 104 -6.58 20.67 17.26
CA TYR A 104 -7.45 19.60 16.73
C TYR A 104 -7.61 19.68 15.21
N SER A 105 -7.64 18.54 14.56
CA SER A 105 -8.05 18.44 13.14
C SER A 105 -9.57 18.35 13.07
N PHE A 106 -10.18 18.95 12.05
CA PHE A 106 -11.64 18.98 11.91
C PHE A 106 -12.25 17.58 11.94
N ASP A 107 -11.67 16.64 11.17
CA ASP A 107 -12.22 15.29 11.02
C ASP A 107 -12.05 14.41 12.26
N THR A 108 -11.03 14.66 13.09
CA THR A 108 -10.77 13.87 14.30
C THR A 108 -11.24 14.55 15.59
N SER A 109 -11.65 15.83 15.52
CA SER A 109 -12.06 16.61 16.69
C SER A 109 -13.25 16.00 17.48
N PRO A 110 -14.20 15.25 16.87
CA PRO A 110 -15.25 14.57 17.63
C PRO A 110 -14.76 13.36 18.43
N ILE A 111 -13.55 12.84 18.13
CA ILE A 111 -12.97 11.70 18.85
C ILE A 111 -12.19 12.24 20.05
N GLU A 112 -12.32 11.59 21.19
CA GLU A 112 -11.57 11.98 22.39
C GLU A 112 -10.06 11.79 22.19
N HIS A 113 -9.29 12.86 22.53
CA HIS A 113 -7.82 12.85 22.53
C HIS A 113 -7.32 12.96 23.97
N LEU A 114 -6.28 12.21 24.31
CA LEU A 114 -5.49 12.45 25.51
C LEU A 114 -4.36 13.41 25.19
N GLU A 115 -4.17 14.43 26.03
CA GLU A 115 -3.12 15.43 25.83
C GLU A 115 -1.94 15.21 26.77
N TYR A 116 -0.73 15.42 26.24
CA TYR A 116 0.52 15.49 27.02
C TYR A 116 1.25 16.79 26.74
N PRO A 117 2.07 17.30 27.66
CA PRO A 117 2.83 18.52 27.44
C PRO A 117 3.98 18.28 26.45
N ARG A 118 4.12 19.14 25.43
CA ARG A 118 5.23 19.06 24.46
C ARG A 118 6.60 19.20 25.12
N ASP A 119 6.70 19.96 26.20
CA ASP A 119 7.93 20.14 26.99
C ASP A 119 8.32 18.89 27.82
N LEU A 120 7.52 17.84 27.78
CA LEU A 120 7.69 16.55 28.46
C LEU A 120 7.90 16.69 29.98
N ARG A 121 7.32 17.71 30.60
CA ARG A 121 7.47 18.00 32.03
C ARG A 121 7.08 16.81 32.89
N PHE A 122 8.00 16.31 33.72
CA PHE A 122 7.91 15.06 34.45
C PHE A 122 6.57 14.84 35.17
N SER A 123 6.11 15.80 35.99
CA SER A 123 4.88 15.62 36.77
C SER A 123 3.63 15.41 35.90
N LYS A 124 3.56 16.09 34.74
CA LYS A 124 2.47 15.98 33.80
C LYS A 124 2.55 14.70 32.98
N ILE A 125 3.74 14.25 32.63
CA ILE A 125 3.97 12.97 31.95
C ILE A 125 3.59 11.80 32.83
N VAL A 126 3.86 11.83 34.13
CA VAL A 126 3.39 10.79 35.07
C VAL A 126 1.88 10.71 35.09
N GLU A 127 1.19 11.86 35.14
CA GLU A 127 -0.29 11.90 35.07
C GLU A 127 -0.81 11.34 33.74
N PHE A 128 -0.22 11.76 32.64
CA PHE A 128 -0.55 11.27 31.27
C PHE A 128 -0.38 9.76 31.15
N LYS A 129 0.77 9.20 31.58
CA LYS A 129 1.03 7.75 31.55
C LYS A 129 -0.04 6.97 32.30
N ASN A 130 -0.44 7.42 33.47
CA ASN A 130 -1.47 6.74 34.28
C ASN A 130 -2.85 6.81 33.57
N LYS A 131 -3.23 7.96 33.01
CA LYS A 131 -4.47 8.11 32.23
C LYS A 131 -4.49 7.21 31.00
N LEU A 132 -3.39 7.18 30.25
CA LEU A 132 -3.28 6.36 29.05
C LEU A 132 -3.35 4.87 29.39
N ALA A 133 -2.61 4.42 30.42
CA ALA A 133 -2.65 3.04 30.87
C ALA A 133 -4.05 2.61 31.32
N HIS A 134 -4.75 3.46 32.09
CA HIS A 134 -6.13 3.20 32.48
C HIS A 134 -7.06 3.07 31.27
N LYS A 135 -6.93 3.99 30.29
CA LYS A 135 -7.76 3.98 29.08
C LYS A 135 -7.51 2.75 28.23
N ILE A 136 -6.25 2.29 28.10
CA ILE A 136 -5.90 1.05 27.40
C ILE A 136 -6.63 -0.14 28.06
N LYS A 137 -6.58 -0.27 29.38
CA LYS A 137 -7.25 -1.36 30.11
C LYS A 137 -8.76 -1.37 29.89
N VAL A 138 -9.41 -0.21 30.02
CA VAL A 138 -10.87 -0.08 29.85
C VAL A 138 -11.31 -0.44 28.43
N ILE A 139 -10.67 0.15 27.41
CA ILE A 139 -11.02 -0.08 26.00
C ILE A 139 -10.77 -1.54 25.61
N SER A 140 -9.64 -2.12 26.07
CA SER A 140 -9.32 -3.52 25.78
C SER A 140 -10.31 -4.48 26.41
N GLN A 141 -10.79 -4.20 27.62
CA GLN A 141 -11.80 -4.99 28.28
C GLN A 141 -13.15 -4.89 27.55
N GLN A 142 -13.57 -3.70 27.16
CA GLN A 142 -14.79 -3.50 26.40
C GLN A 142 -14.77 -4.25 25.05
N ALA A 143 -13.65 -4.18 24.35
CA ALA A 143 -13.48 -4.88 23.06
C ALA A 143 -13.52 -6.42 23.19
N GLN A 144 -13.14 -6.97 24.35
CA GLN A 144 -13.21 -8.41 24.59
C GLN A 144 -14.58 -8.88 25.05
N THR A 145 -15.34 -8.05 25.76
CA THR A 145 -16.64 -8.42 26.35
C THR A 145 -17.82 -8.17 25.42
N THR A 146 -17.66 -7.30 24.43
CA THR A 146 -18.75 -6.89 23.53
C THR A 146 -18.52 -7.49 22.14
N SER A 147 -19.34 -8.48 21.75
CA SER A 147 -19.21 -9.18 20.46
C SER A 147 -19.41 -8.28 19.22
N ALA A 148 -20.05 -7.13 19.38
CA ALA A 148 -20.29 -6.13 18.33
C ALA A 148 -19.60 -4.80 18.66
N TYR A 149 -18.39 -4.85 19.24
CA TYR A 149 -17.65 -3.64 19.57
C TYR A 149 -17.23 -2.91 18.30
N SER A 150 -17.80 -1.71 18.12
CA SER A 150 -17.52 -0.81 17.00
C SER A 150 -17.19 0.56 17.59
N PRO A 151 -15.90 0.89 17.77
CA PRO A 151 -15.50 2.12 18.47
C PRO A 151 -15.74 3.39 17.66
N PHE A 152 -15.78 3.30 16.34
CA PHE A 152 -15.85 4.46 15.46
C PHE A 152 -17.03 4.39 14.49
N LEU A 153 -17.15 3.33 13.69
CA LEU A 153 -18.09 3.28 12.57
C LEU A 153 -19.55 3.19 13.02
N GLN A 154 -19.86 2.73 14.23
CA GLN A 154 -21.23 2.69 14.77
C GLN A 154 -21.94 4.06 14.74
N HIS A 155 -21.19 5.16 14.78
CA HIS A 155 -21.71 6.52 14.74
C HIS A 155 -22.14 6.99 13.34
N PHE A 156 -21.77 6.24 12.30
CA PHE A 156 -22.03 6.57 10.90
C PHE A 156 -23.02 5.62 10.20
N GLY A 157 -23.63 4.68 10.92
CA GLY A 157 -24.59 3.72 10.39
C GLY A 157 -24.02 2.30 10.26
N GLN A 158 -24.61 1.49 9.38
CA GLN A 158 -24.13 0.11 9.16
C GLN A 158 -23.06 0.07 8.08
N PHE A 159 -21.84 -0.25 8.46
CA PHE A 159 -20.71 -0.43 7.54
C PHE A 159 -20.26 -1.90 7.52
N LYS A 160 -19.87 -2.38 6.34
CA LYS A 160 -19.08 -3.62 6.24
C LYS A 160 -17.62 -3.26 6.31
N VAL A 161 -16.97 -3.61 7.41
CA VAL A 161 -15.52 -3.45 7.56
C VAL A 161 -14.82 -4.40 6.58
N ALA A 162 -13.82 -3.88 5.86
CA ALA A 162 -12.97 -4.72 5.02
C ALA A 162 -12.21 -5.71 5.91
N LYS A 163 -12.32 -7.00 5.60
CA LYS A 163 -11.47 -8.03 6.23
C LYS A 163 -10.24 -8.19 5.35
N LEU A 164 -9.06 -8.10 5.96
CA LEU A 164 -7.85 -8.53 5.31
C LEU A 164 -7.85 -10.06 5.31
N ASP A 165 -7.96 -10.66 4.11
CA ASP A 165 -7.75 -12.08 3.97
C ASP A 165 -6.29 -12.40 4.31
N GLN A 166 -6.08 -13.11 5.39
CA GLN A 166 -4.79 -13.74 5.68
C GLN A 166 -4.65 -14.91 4.69
N LYS A 167 -4.26 -14.61 3.45
CA LYS A 167 -3.64 -15.65 2.63
C LYS A 167 -2.31 -15.95 3.30
N GLU A 168 -2.18 -17.14 3.87
CA GLU A 168 -0.87 -17.76 4.07
C GLU A 168 -0.24 -17.85 2.68
N VAL A 169 0.54 -16.84 2.33
CA VAL A 169 1.33 -16.86 1.10
C VAL A 169 2.39 -17.91 1.34
N SER A 170 2.38 -18.98 0.56
CA SER A 170 3.43 -19.99 0.63
C SER A 170 4.78 -19.26 0.45
N GLY A 171 5.86 -19.73 1.11
CA GLY A 171 7.17 -19.07 0.99
C GLY A 171 7.63 -18.89 -0.46
N GLN A 172 7.13 -19.70 -1.39
CA GLN A 172 7.38 -19.57 -2.84
C GLN A 172 6.65 -18.38 -3.47
N GLU A 173 5.38 -18.13 -3.12
CA GLU A 173 4.64 -16.97 -3.60
C GLU A 173 5.22 -15.66 -3.06
N TYR A 174 5.69 -15.67 -1.81
CA TYR A 174 6.39 -14.53 -1.22
C TYR A 174 7.68 -14.19 -1.98
N ILE A 175 8.49 -15.19 -2.30
CA ILE A 175 9.73 -15.00 -3.08
C ILE A 175 9.42 -14.46 -4.49
N ILE A 176 8.38 -14.94 -5.14
CA ILE A 176 7.96 -14.48 -6.47
C ILE A 176 7.52 -13.01 -6.42
N ASP A 177 6.73 -12.62 -5.41
CA ASP A 177 6.28 -11.23 -5.27
C ASP A 177 7.45 -10.28 -4.92
N GLU A 178 8.41 -10.74 -4.13
CA GLU A 178 9.62 -9.97 -3.81
C GLU A 178 10.52 -9.81 -5.04
N LEU A 179 10.69 -10.84 -5.84
CA LEU A 179 11.42 -10.77 -7.12
C LEU A 179 10.75 -9.79 -8.10
N ARG A 180 9.42 -9.76 -8.15
CA ARG A 180 8.67 -8.78 -8.95
C ARG A 180 8.89 -7.36 -8.46
N SER A 181 8.89 -7.15 -7.15
CA SER A 181 9.15 -5.85 -6.52
C SER A 181 10.57 -5.34 -6.78
N ILE A 182 11.57 -6.23 -6.67
CA ILE A 182 12.97 -5.93 -6.98
C ILE A 182 13.11 -5.58 -8.46
N LYS A 183 12.50 -6.35 -9.37
CA LYS A 183 12.50 -6.08 -10.81
C LYS A 183 11.88 -4.71 -11.13
N ALA A 184 10.76 -4.35 -10.49
CA ALA A 184 10.13 -3.05 -10.66
C ALA A 184 11.00 -1.90 -10.11
N SER A 185 11.70 -2.12 -9.01
CA SER A 185 12.62 -1.14 -8.41
C SER A 185 13.88 -0.95 -9.26
N MET A 186 14.45 -2.02 -9.82
CA MET A 186 15.55 -1.94 -10.78
C MET A 186 15.16 -1.18 -12.06
N ALA A 187 13.96 -1.42 -12.58
CA ALA A 187 13.45 -0.67 -13.73
C ALA A 187 13.26 0.83 -13.46
N ARG A 188 12.92 1.22 -12.21
CA ARG A 188 12.85 2.63 -11.78
C ARG A 188 14.25 3.25 -11.65
N LEU A 189 15.23 2.50 -11.14
CA LEU A 189 16.62 2.95 -11.01
C LEU A 189 17.28 3.13 -12.37
N ASP A 190 17.05 2.23 -13.33
CA ASP A 190 17.53 2.36 -14.72
C ASP A 190 16.96 3.61 -15.41
N ARG A 191 15.69 3.95 -15.16
CA ARG A 191 15.07 5.19 -15.64
C ARG A 191 15.69 6.45 -15.02
N ARG A 192 16.20 6.37 -13.80
CA ARG A 192 16.81 7.50 -13.07
C ARG A 192 18.27 7.72 -13.48
N ASN A 193 19.00 6.65 -13.76
CA ASN A 193 20.44 6.70 -14.08
C ASN A 193 20.72 6.87 -15.58
N ASN A 194 19.74 6.67 -16.47
CA ASN A 194 19.86 6.90 -17.89
C ASN A 194 18.76 7.86 -18.38
N PRO A 195 18.95 9.17 -18.29
CA PRO A 195 18.15 10.11 -19.06
C PRO A 195 18.59 10.06 -20.52
N VAL A 196 18.33 8.94 -21.20
CA VAL A 196 18.69 8.78 -22.60
C VAL A 196 17.62 9.44 -23.45
N SER A 197 18.10 10.38 -24.27
CA SER A 197 17.48 10.97 -25.44
C SER A 197 16.57 9.97 -26.15
N SER A 198 15.37 10.42 -26.49
CA SER A 198 14.23 9.71 -27.10
C SER A 198 14.48 8.91 -28.39
N LYS A 199 15.73 8.76 -28.83
CA LYS A 199 16.08 8.08 -30.09
C LYS A 199 16.59 6.64 -29.95
N ASN A 200 16.94 6.16 -28.75
CA ASN A 200 17.52 4.82 -28.55
C ASN A 200 16.66 3.84 -27.75
N TRP A 201 15.40 4.17 -27.49
CA TRP A 201 14.49 3.36 -26.68
C TRP A 201 14.08 2.04 -27.34
N TYR A 202 14.19 1.99 -28.67
CA TYR A 202 13.75 0.83 -29.46
C TYR A 202 14.62 -0.42 -29.35
N LYS A 203 15.79 -0.36 -28.67
CA LYS A 203 16.74 -1.49 -28.67
C LYS A 203 16.83 -2.33 -27.41
N ASN A 204 16.35 -1.87 -26.24
CA ASN A 204 16.67 -2.54 -24.98
C ASN A 204 15.48 -2.96 -24.07
N SER A 205 14.24 -2.92 -24.55
CA SER A 205 13.06 -3.31 -23.74
C SER A 205 12.18 -4.38 -24.40
N MET A 206 12.72 -5.19 -25.30
CA MET A 206 11.96 -6.32 -25.85
C MET A 206 12.15 -7.55 -24.96
N ILE A 207 11.09 -7.97 -24.30
CA ILE A 207 10.89 -9.32 -23.78
C ILE A 207 10.78 -10.21 -25.02
N GLU A 208 11.38 -11.40 -25.01
CA GLU A 208 11.64 -12.26 -26.18
C GLU A 208 10.43 -12.70 -27.01
N ASP A 209 9.17 -12.36 -26.63
CA ASP A 209 7.94 -12.81 -27.30
C ASP A 209 6.87 -11.72 -27.52
N ASP A 210 7.24 -10.44 -27.60
CA ASP A 210 6.27 -9.36 -27.84
C ASP A 210 5.90 -9.26 -29.31
N PHE A 211 4.59 -9.19 -29.60
CA PHE A 211 4.04 -8.88 -30.92
C PHE A 211 3.65 -7.41 -30.98
N ASP A 212 4.24 -6.68 -31.92
CA ASP A 212 4.00 -5.26 -32.17
C ASP A 212 3.07 -5.10 -33.40
N ILE A 213 1.91 -4.49 -33.17
CA ILE A 213 0.86 -4.28 -34.16
C ILE A 213 0.67 -2.78 -34.36
N CYS A 214 0.93 -2.30 -35.57
CA CYS A 214 0.70 -0.90 -35.94
C CYS A 214 -0.82 -0.64 -36.10
N LEU A 215 -1.32 0.36 -35.37
CA LEU A 215 -2.71 0.83 -35.35
C LEU A 215 -2.80 2.24 -35.96
N SER A 216 -1.95 2.58 -36.97
CA SER A 216 -2.05 3.87 -37.64
C SER A 216 -3.44 4.04 -38.26
N GLU A 217 -4.04 5.24 -38.09
CA GLU A 217 -5.35 5.60 -38.61
C GLU A 217 -6.56 4.89 -37.96
N ILE A 218 -6.40 4.28 -36.75
CA ILE A 218 -7.53 3.71 -36.03
C ILE A 218 -8.45 4.82 -35.49
N SER A 219 -9.75 4.73 -35.77
CA SER A 219 -10.73 5.65 -35.17
C SER A 219 -10.89 5.42 -33.67
N GLU A 220 -11.28 6.48 -32.93
CA GLU A 220 -11.51 6.37 -31.47
C GLU A 220 -12.59 5.30 -31.14
N ASP A 221 -13.64 5.18 -31.96
CA ASP A 221 -14.66 4.13 -31.77
C ASP A 221 -14.11 2.72 -31.90
N ASN A 222 -13.20 2.50 -32.85
CA ASN A 222 -12.55 1.22 -33.05
C ASN A 222 -11.50 0.93 -31.96
N LEU A 223 -10.85 1.97 -31.44
CA LEU A 223 -9.96 1.84 -30.30
C LEU A 223 -10.70 1.37 -29.03
N ILE A 224 -11.87 1.94 -28.79
CA ILE A 224 -12.74 1.54 -27.65
C ILE A 224 -13.21 0.09 -27.82
N LYS A 225 -13.57 -0.32 -29.05
CA LYS A 225 -13.96 -1.72 -29.33
C LYS A 225 -12.79 -2.68 -29.11
N LEU A 226 -11.58 -2.29 -29.53
CA LEU A 226 -10.35 -3.06 -29.36
C LEU A 226 -10.03 -3.25 -27.86
N GLN A 227 -10.09 -2.18 -27.07
CA GLN A 227 -9.86 -2.25 -25.62
C GLN A 227 -10.87 -3.18 -24.92
N LYS A 228 -12.15 -3.10 -25.31
CA LYS A 228 -13.17 -4.01 -24.77
C LYS A 228 -12.94 -5.48 -25.16
N LEU A 229 -12.47 -5.73 -26.37
CA LEU A 229 -12.12 -7.07 -26.83
C LEU A 229 -10.94 -7.63 -26.05
N LEU A 230 -9.85 -6.86 -25.88
CA LEU A 230 -8.66 -7.29 -25.16
C LEU A 230 -8.93 -7.52 -23.66
N ALA A 231 -9.86 -6.77 -23.07
CA ALA A 231 -10.31 -6.95 -21.69
C ALA A 231 -11.36 -8.06 -21.52
N SER A 232 -11.80 -8.69 -22.60
CA SER A 232 -12.83 -9.74 -22.57
C SER A 232 -12.27 -11.08 -22.06
N VAL A 233 -13.17 -11.97 -21.61
CA VAL A 233 -12.83 -13.33 -21.19
C VAL A 233 -12.28 -14.18 -22.34
N GLU A 234 -12.55 -13.78 -23.60
CA GLU A 234 -12.18 -14.51 -24.83
C GLU A 234 -10.64 -14.71 -24.95
N PHE A 235 -9.85 -13.77 -24.47
CA PHE A 235 -8.37 -13.82 -24.57
C PHE A 235 -7.64 -14.00 -23.25
N LYS A 236 -8.36 -14.24 -22.16
CA LYS A 236 -7.78 -14.32 -20.82
C LYS A 236 -6.67 -15.38 -20.67
N ASP A 237 -6.77 -16.46 -21.43
CA ASP A 237 -5.83 -17.58 -21.39
C ASP A 237 -4.80 -17.51 -22.54
N GLN A 238 -4.87 -16.50 -23.40
CA GLN A 238 -3.96 -16.32 -24.55
C GLN A 238 -3.08 -15.08 -24.43
N ILE A 239 -3.58 -14.00 -23.80
CA ILE A 239 -2.87 -12.72 -23.65
C ILE A 239 -2.52 -12.55 -22.18
N LYS A 240 -1.21 -12.45 -21.86
CA LYS A 240 -0.71 -12.16 -20.50
C LYS A 240 -0.91 -10.71 -20.13
N ASP A 241 -0.53 -9.81 -21.07
CA ASP A 241 -0.64 -8.36 -20.91
C ASP A 241 -0.69 -7.66 -22.28
N TYR A 242 -1.17 -6.42 -22.31
CA TYR A 242 -1.16 -5.60 -23.52
C TYR A 242 -0.95 -4.12 -23.19
N GLU A 243 -0.33 -3.41 -24.11
CA GLU A 243 -0.09 -1.97 -24.01
C GLU A 243 -0.38 -1.27 -25.32
N ILE A 244 -1.11 -0.14 -25.28
CA ILE A 244 -1.31 0.72 -26.45
C ILE A 244 -0.40 1.94 -26.30
N ARG A 245 0.61 2.05 -27.18
CA ARG A 245 1.63 3.11 -27.18
C ARG A 245 1.32 4.15 -28.23
N SER A 246 1.37 5.44 -27.89
CA SER A 246 1.32 6.54 -28.85
C SER A 246 2.74 6.97 -29.20
N LEU A 247 3.04 7.03 -30.49
CA LEU A 247 4.37 7.37 -31.04
C LEU A 247 4.44 8.80 -31.58
N GLY A 248 3.39 9.60 -31.33
CA GLY A 248 3.26 10.97 -31.83
C GLY A 248 2.24 11.09 -32.99
N GLY A 249 1.42 12.15 -32.96
CA GLY A 249 0.24 12.29 -33.82
C GLY A 249 -0.75 11.15 -33.62
N ASP A 250 -1.41 10.72 -34.71
CA ASP A 250 -2.39 9.62 -34.65
C ASP A 250 -1.77 8.23 -34.78
N HIS A 251 -0.43 8.11 -34.64
CA HIS A 251 0.29 6.85 -34.79
C HIS A 251 0.31 6.10 -33.45
N ARG A 252 -0.39 4.97 -33.39
CA ARG A 252 -0.49 4.11 -32.20
C ARG A 252 -0.01 2.69 -32.50
N HIS A 253 0.56 2.02 -31.51
CA HIS A 253 0.97 0.63 -31.58
C HIS A 253 0.34 -0.15 -30.43
N LEU A 254 -0.16 -1.36 -30.73
CA LEU A 254 -0.56 -2.34 -29.75
C LEU A 254 0.56 -3.36 -29.59
N VAL A 255 1.08 -3.47 -28.38
CA VAL A 255 2.07 -4.49 -28.00
C VAL A 255 1.35 -5.55 -27.18
N LEU A 256 1.49 -6.82 -27.57
CA LEU A 256 0.88 -7.97 -26.90
C LEU A 256 1.97 -8.86 -26.32
N ASP A 257 1.86 -9.18 -25.03
CA ASP A 257 2.59 -10.25 -24.35
C ASP A 257 1.66 -11.48 -24.30
N LEU A 258 2.05 -12.56 -24.97
CA LEU A 258 1.22 -13.76 -25.14
C LEU A 258 1.72 -14.90 -24.25
N PHE A 259 0.82 -15.83 -23.91
CA PHE A 259 1.23 -17.11 -23.34
C PHE A 259 1.86 -18.00 -24.41
N ASP A 260 2.77 -18.90 -24.02
CA ASP A 260 3.53 -19.76 -24.95
C ASP A 260 2.65 -20.62 -25.87
N GLU A 261 1.45 -20.96 -25.41
CA GLU A 261 0.46 -21.76 -26.14
C GLU A 261 -0.52 -20.91 -26.95
N ALA A 262 -0.39 -19.58 -26.94
CA ALA A 262 -1.33 -18.67 -27.59
C ALA A 262 -1.29 -18.78 -29.13
N ASN A 263 -2.46 -18.82 -29.75
CA ASN A 263 -2.56 -18.81 -31.21
C ASN A 263 -2.58 -17.37 -31.75
N TYR A 264 -1.41 -16.84 -32.06
CA TYR A 264 -1.25 -15.47 -32.59
C TYR A 264 -2.14 -15.22 -33.83
N SER A 265 -2.24 -16.17 -34.76
CA SER A 265 -3.02 -15.99 -35.98
C SER A 265 -4.52 -15.81 -35.69
N GLU A 266 -5.02 -16.50 -34.71
CA GLU A 266 -6.40 -16.38 -34.26
C GLU A 266 -6.65 -15.03 -33.58
N ILE A 267 -5.78 -14.62 -32.67
CA ILE A 267 -5.84 -13.32 -32.00
C ILE A 267 -5.79 -12.19 -33.04
N LYS A 268 -4.88 -12.26 -34.00
CA LYS A 268 -4.74 -11.27 -35.09
C LYS A 268 -6.01 -11.16 -35.89
N ASN A 269 -6.54 -12.30 -36.37
CA ASN A 269 -7.76 -12.33 -37.20
C ASN A 269 -8.96 -11.75 -36.44
N ARG A 270 -9.05 -12.02 -35.15
CA ARG A 270 -10.12 -11.50 -34.30
C ARG A 270 -10.02 -10.01 -34.10
N ILE A 271 -8.82 -9.49 -33.89
CA ILE A 271 -8.56 -8.04 -33.81
C ILE A 271 -8.92 -7.37 -35.14
N GLU A 272 -8.47 -7.89 -36.28
CA GLU A 272 -8.81 -7.37 -37.61
C GLU A 272 -10.32 -7.33 -37.86
N SER A 273 -11.03 -8.35 -37.44
CA SER A 273 -12.50 -8.43 -37.53
C SER A 273 -13.21 -7.33 -36.73
N VAL A 274 -12.67 -6.94 -35.56
CA VAL A 274 -13.28 -5.95 -34.69
C VAL A 274 -12.98 -4.53 -35.13
N ILE A 275 -11.74 -4.27 -35.56
CA ILE A 275 -11.33 -2.93 -36.01
C ILE A 275 -11.67 -2.66 -37.49
N GLY A 276 -12.06 -3.70 -38.26
CA GLY A 276 -12.49 -3.57 -39.65
C GLY A 276 -11.36 -3.24 -40.62
N MET A 277 -10.08 -3.47 -40.26
CA MET A 277 -8.91 -3.18 -41.09
C MET A 277 -7.86 -4.28 -40.92
N LYS A 278 -7.05 -4.50 -42.00
CA LYS A 278 -5.92 -5.42 -41.91
C LYS A 278 -4.77 -4.78 -41.13
N ILE A 279 -4.14 -5.56 -40.27
CA ILE A 279 -3.03 -5.10 -39.42
C ILE A 279 -1.71 -5.70 -39.90
N PHE A 280 -0.69 -4.84 -39.93
CA PHE A 280 0.69 -5.26 -40.21
C PHE A 280 1.38 -5.52 -38.86
N SER A 281 1.86 -6.76 -38.68
CA SER A 281 2.60 -7.14 -37.50
C SER A 281 4.01 -7.59 -37.87
N LYS A 282 4.97 -7.23 -37.03
CA LYS A 282 6.32 -7.78 -37.11
C LYS A 282 6.54 -8.69 -35.88
N LYS A 283 6.81 -9.97 -36.15
CA LYS A 283 7.36 -10.87 -35.14
C LYS A 283 8.86 -10.63 -35.08
N HIS A 284 9.41 -10.18 -33.96
CA HIS A 284 10.85 -10.14 -33.77
C HIS A 284 11.34 -11.57 -33.45
N ILE A 285 11.83 -12.26 -34.47
CA ILE A 285 12.52 -13.53 -34.31
C ILE A 285 13.99 -13.21 -34.03
N ASN A 286 14.46 -13.44 -32.83
CA ASN A 286 15.90 -13.46 -32.53
C ASN A 286 16.51 -14.73 -33.17
N THR A 287 17.12 -14.61 -34.33
CA THR A 287 18.05 -15.61 -34.81
C THR A 287 19.30 -15.58 -33.94
N LYS A 288 19.43 -16.57 -33.04
CA LYS A 288 20.71 -16.87 -32.43
C LYS A 288 21.70 -17.22 -33.51
N PHE A 289 22.66 -16.35 -33.79
CA PHE A 289 23.88 -16.73 -34.49
C PHE A 289 24.70 -17.63 -33.57
N SER A 290 24.75 -18.90 -33.89
CA SER A 290 25.75 -19.84 -33.42
C SER A 290 27.04 -19.55 -34.19
N ALA A 291 28.11 -19.14 -33.52
CA ALA A 291 29.50 -19.35 -33.86
C ALA A 291 30.33 -19.34 -32.58
#